data_f4e456999c14b3d9d8958fd7888133a6
#
_entry.id   f4e456999c14b3d9d8958fd7888133a6
#
_cell.length_a   1.000
_cell.length_b   1.000
_cell.length_c   1.000
_cell.angle_alpha   90.00
_cell.angle_beta   90.00
_cell.angle_gamma   90.00
#
_symmetry.space_group_name_H-M   'P 1'
#
loop_
_entity.id
_entity.type
_entity.pdbx_description
1 polymer ?
#
loop_
_entity_poly.entity_id
_entity_poly.type
_entity_poly.pdbx_seq_one_letter_code
_entity_poly.pdbx_strand_id
1 'polypeptide(L)'
;HMEKLGLRKDIDWIEKQIKVPEKVDERLEKVSNYIMKKNGYKLVTYSNRKVLIKEAHEAFKVIDEAFSKLYGTVPLTQKVISQAIADNISMVNMKYIFSIKDTQDKIIGFAVLVPSIAKALKKSNGKMFPFGVFRLLKPLNGHNDVLEMFFVAVKPEYQMLGVPAILITTILKNIIKNGVKYC
;
A
#
# COMPACT_ATOMS: atom_id res chain seq x y z
N HIS A 1 -5.79 -2.68 -30.20
CA HIS A 1 -4.57 -2.43 -31.03
C HIS A 1 -3.67 -3.66 -31.07
N MET A 2 -3.45 -4.32 -29.96
CA MET A 2 -2.63 -5.56 -29.85
C MET A 2 -3.27 -6.74 -30.60
N GLU A 3 -4.59 -6.82 -30.63
CA GLU A 3 -5.33 -7.84 -31.37
C GLU A 3 -5.05 -7.79 -32.87
N LYS A 4 -4.82 -6.57 -33.45
CA LYS A 4 -4.40 -6.40 -34.85
C LYS A 4 -3.01 -6.98 -35.14
N LEU A 5 -2.21 -7.24 -34.13
CA LEU A 5 -0.89 -7.87 -34.20
C LEU A 5 -0.97 -9.39 -33.94
N GLY A 6 -2.16 -9.97 -33.90
CA GLY A 6 -2.36 -11.40 -33.66
C GLY A 6 -2.33 -11.84 -32.22
N LEU A 7 -2.23 -10.89 -31.27
CA LEU A 7 -2.27 -11.19 -29.84
C LEU A 7 -3.72 -11.41 -29.38
N ARG A 8 -3.93 -12.31 -28.45
CA ARG A 8 -5.23 -12.54 -27.81
C ARG A 8 -5.23 -11.95 -26.42
N LYS A 9 -6.40 -11.42 -26.02
CA LYS A 9 -6.61 -10.98 -24.65
C LYS A 9 -6.54 -12.18 -23.71
N ASP A 10 -5.77 -12.04 -22.64
CA ASP A 10 -5.56 -13.09 -21.64
C ASP A 10 -6.37 -12.81 -20.37
N ILE A 11 -6.12 -11.68 -19.71
CA ILE A 11 -6.79 -11.30 -18.47
C ILE A 11 -7.06 -9.79 -18.40
N ASP A 12 -8.07 -9.41 -17.63
CA ASP A 12 -8.33 -8.01 -17.24
C ASP A 12 -7.92 -7.78 -15.79
N TRP A 13 -7.19 -6.70 -15.57
CA TRP A 13 -6.98 -6.14 -14.24
C TRP A 13 -7.96 -4.97 -14.05
N ILE A 14 -8.77 -5.06 -12.99
CA ILE A 14 -9.79 -4.05 -12.71
C ILE A 14 -9.34 -3.23 -11.49
N GLU A 15 -9.20 -1.92 -11.67
CA GLU A 15 -9.01 -0.98 -10.60
C GLU A 15 -10.35 -0.36 -10.19
N LYS A 16 -10.60 -0.22 -8.88
CA LYS A 16 -11.81 0.38 -8.35
C LYS A 16 -11.46 1.56 -7.45
N GLN A 17 -12.06 2.70 -7.70
CA GLN A 17 -11.98 3.84 -6.80
C GLN A 17 -13.13 3.80 -5.79
N ILE A 18 -12.81 3.86 -4.50
CA ILE A 18 -13.77 3.80 -3.41
C ILE A 18 -13.82 5.17 -2.74
N LYS A 19 -15.02 5.68 -2.51
CA LYS A 19 -15.23 6.88 -1.68
C LYS A 19 -14.93 6.54 -0.22
N VAL A 20 -14.07 7.32 0.42
CA VAL A 20 -13.74 7.15 1.84
C VAL A 20 -14.95 7.49 2.68
N PRO A 21 -15.37 6.63 3.63
CA PRO A 21 -16.48 6.91 4.52
C PRO A 21 -16.12 8.01 5.53
N GLU A 22 -17.11 8.66 6.11
CA GLU A 22 -16.90 9.70 7.13
C GLU A 22 -16.35 9.15 8.45
N LYS A 23 -16.68 7.90 8.76
CA LYS A 23 -16.18 7.17 9.94
C LYS A 23 -15.96 5.71 9.64
N VAL A 24 -15.10 5.07 10.41
CA VAL A 24 -14.90 3.62 10.37
C VAL A 24 -16.14 2.95 10.94
N ASP A 25 -16.54 1.82 10.35
CA ASP A 25 -17.61 0.99 10.90
C ASP A 25 -17.21 0.48 12.29
N GLU A 26 -18.10 0.68 13.27
CA GLU A 26 -17.84 0.30 14.68
C GLU A 26 -17.63 -1.20 14.89
N ARG A 27 -18.28 -2.04 14.09
CA ARG A 27 -18.12 -3.49 14.15
C ARG A 27 -16.73 -3.88 13.66
N LEU A 28 -16.30 -3.30 12.55
CA LEU A 28 -14.95 -3.53 12.00
C LEU A 28 -13.89 -3.11 13.01
N GLU A 29 -14.08 -1.97 13.67
CA GLU A 29 -13.14 -1.47 14.67
C GLU A 29 -13.10 -2.37 15.91
N LYS A 30 -14.26 -2.81 16.43
CA LYS A 30 -14.34 -3.74 17.56
C LYS A 30 -13.67 -5.08 17.24
N VAL A 31 -13.91 -5.64 16.06
CA VAL A 31 -13.29 -6.88 15.59
C VAL A 31 -11.78 -6.72 15.48
N SER A 32 -11.30 -5.66 14.85
CA SER A 32 -9.87 -5.36 14.73
C SER A 32 -9.17 -5.29 16.10
N ASN A 33 -9.73 -4.51 17.03
CA ASN A 33 -9.19 -4.36 18.38
C ASN A 33 -9.19 -5.69 19.17
N TYR A 34 -10.27 -6.47 19.05
CA TYR A 34 -10.35 -7.79 19.67
C TYR A 34 -9.27 -8.73 19.16
N ILE A 35 -9.09 -8.82 17.82
CA ILE A 35 -8.10 -9.69 17.20
C ILE A 35 -6.68 -9.29 17.61
N MET A 36 -6.37 -8.01 17.59
CA MET A 36 -5.07 -7.49 18.04
C MET A 36 -4.78 -7.91 19.48
N LYS A 37 -5.73 -7.66 20.38
CA LYS A 37 -5.57 -7.98 21.82
C LYS A 37 -5.47 -9.48 22.06
N LYS A 38 -6.36 -10.29 21.44
CA LYS A 38 -6.41 -11.75 21.63
C LYS A 38 -5.12 -12.43 21.18
N ASN A 39 -4.54 -12.00 20.06
CA ASN A 39 -3.38 -12.66 19.47
C ASN A 39 -2.05 -11.94 19.80
N GLY A 40 -2.08 -10.85 20.55
CA GLY A 40 -0.88 -10.08 20.87
C GLY A 40 -0.24 -9.38 19.66
N TYR A 41 -1.02 -9.13 18.59
CA TYR A 41 -0.51 -8.45 17.40
C TYR A 41 -0.26 -6.98 17.67
N LYS A 42 0.78 -6.44 17.03
CA LYS A 42 1.20 -5.03 17.19
C LYS A 42 1.06 -4.30 15.86
N LEU A 43 0.40 -3.14 15.90
CA LEU A 43 0.42 -2.19 14.80
C LEU A 43 1.69 -1.34 14.88
N VAL A 44 2.44 -1.27 13.79
CA VAL A 44 3.63 -0.44 13.64
C VAL A 44 3.39 0.65 12.62
N THR A 45 3.72 1.88 12.98
CA THR A 45 3.77 3.05 12.11
C THR A 45 5.19 3.58 12.08
N TYR A 46 5.59 4.20 10.98
CA TYR A 46 6.98 4.60 10.78
C TYR A 46 7.13 6.12 10.90
N SER A 47 8.00 6.56 11.81
CA SER A 47 8.45 7.95 11.94
C SER A 47 9.92 8.12 11.56
N ASN A 48 10.67 7.01 11.45
CA ASN A 48 12.09 7.00 11.13
C ASN A 48 12.34 6.15 9.87
N ARG A 49 12.89 6.79 8.84
CA ARG A 49 13.18 6.14 7.56
C ARG A 49 14.22 5.01 7.67
N LYS A 50 15.18 5.11 8.59
CA LYS A 50 16.17 4.05 8.81
C LYS A 50 15.51 2.76 9.32
N VAL A 51 14.51 2.88 10.21
CA VAL A 51 13.74 1.74 10.69
C VAL A 51 12.93 1.12 9.55
N LEU A 52 12.25 1.96 8.75
CA LEU A 52 11.50 1.49 7.57
C LEU A 52 12.41 0.72 6.59
N ILE A 53 13.59 1.25 6.27
CA ILE A 53 14.54 0.58 5.36
C ILE A 53 14.97 -0.78 5.91
N LYS A 54 15.26 -0.85 7.22
CA LYS A 54 15.67 -2.10 7.88
C LYS A 54 14.57 -3.18 7.78
N GLU A 55 13.31 -2.78 7.89
CA GLU A 55 12.17 -3.70 7.85
C GLU A 55 11.63 -3.92 6.42
N ALA A 56 12.01 -3.10 5.46
CA ALA A 56 11.48 -3.16 4.10
C ALA A 56 11.72 -4.52 3.42
N HIS A 57 12.88 -5.15 3.61
CA HIS A 57 13.15 -6.48 3.05
C HIS A 57 12.18 -7.55 3.58
N GLU A 58 11.82 -7.49 4.85
CA GLU A 58 10.85 -8.40 5.44
C GLU A 58 9.44 -8.09 4.93
N ALA A 59 9.07 -6.82 4.81
CA ALA A 59 7.81 -6.40 4.22
C ALA A 59 7.64 -6.88 2.76
N PHE A 60 8.70 -6.81 1.95
CA PHE A 60 8.68 -7.34 0.59
C PHE A 60 8.52 -8.86 0.53
N LYS A 61 9.06 -9.62 1.50
CA LYS A 61 8.79 -11.06 1.61
C LYS A 61 7.31 -11.34 1.87
N VAL A 62 6.65 -10.54 2.73
CA VAL A 62 5.19 -10.65 2.94
C VAL A 62 4.42 -10.40 1.65
N ILE A 63 4.84 -9.42 0.84
CA ILE A 63 4.24 -9.12 -0.46
C ILE A 63 4.42 -10.30 -1.42
N ASP A 64 5.65 -10.83 -1.53
CA ASP A 64 5.97 -11.95 -2.40
C ASP A 64 5.16 -13.21 -2.04
N GLU A 65 5.11 -13.56 -0.75
CA GLU A 65 4.31 -14.68 -0.24
C GLU A 65 2.81 -14.49 -0.51
N ALA A 66 2.27 -13.28 -0.24
CA ALA A 66 0.85 -12.98 -0.41
C ALA A 66 0.40 -13.02 -1.87
N PHE A 67 1.28 -12.60 -2.79
CA PHE A 67 0.96 -12.49 -4.22
C PHE A 67 1.43 -13.68 -5.06
N SER A 68 2.14 -14.63 -4.46
CA SER A 68 2.74 -15.79 -5.16
C SER A 68 1.75 -16.61 -5.99
N LYS A 69 0.46 -16.58 -5.64
CA LYS A 69 -0.61 -17.31 -6.35
C LYS A 69 -1.37 -16.45 -7.36
N LEU A 70 -1.05 -15.16 -7.48
CA LEU A 70 -1.73 -14.29 -8.44
C LEU A 70 -1.19 -14.54 -9.85
N TYR A 71 -2.09 -14.41 -10.83
CA TYR A 71 -1.73 -14.54 -12.24
C TYR A 71 -0.66 -13.51 -12.64
N GLY A 72 0.35 -13.98 -13.38
CA GLY A 72 1.42 -13.11 -13.90
C GLY A 72 2.46 -12.65 -12.88
N THR A 73 2.39 -13.10 -11.61
CA THR A 73 3.42 -12.79 -10.62
C THR A 73 4.61 -13.74 -10.77
N VAL A 74 5.80 -13.20 -10.52
CA VAL A 74 7.06 -13.97 -10.45
C VAL A 74 7.72 -13.71 -9.10
N PRO A 75 8.41 -14.70 -8.51
CA PRO A 75 9.09 -14.54 -7.24
C PRO A 75 10.10 -13.38 -7.26
N LEU A 76 10.08 -12.57 -6.21
CA LEU A 76 10.97 -11.42 -6.08
C LEU A 76 12.37 -11.86 -5.63
N THR A 77 13.38 -11.62 -6.46
CA THR A 77 14.76 -11.86 -6.04
C THR A 77 15.24 -10.77 -5.08
N GLN A 78 16.22 -11.08 -4.22
CA GLN A 78 16.78 -10.10 -3.28
C GLN A 78 17.34 -8.86 -3.99
N LYS A 79 17.88 -9.02 -5.20
CA LYS A 79 18.36 -7.92 -6.04
C LYS A 79 17.22 -6.99 -6.44
N VAL A 80 16.11 -7.55 -6.90
CA VAL A 80 14.90 -6.78 -7.29
C VAL A 80 14.32 -6.05 -6.07
N ILE A 81 14.22 -6.71 -4.91
CA ILE A 81 13.75 -6.10 -3.67
C ILE A 81 14.65 -4.93 -3.27
N SER A 82 15.97 -5.14 -3.23
CA SER A 82 16.92 -4.08 -2.86
C SER A 82 16.85 -2.88 -3.80
N GLN A 83 16.72 -3.12 -5.11
CA GLN A 83 16.57 -2.06 -6.09
C GLN A 83 15.24 -1.31 -5.91
N ALA A 84 14.13 -2.03 -5.73
CA ALA A 84 12.82 -1.43 -5.50
C ALA A 84 12.79 -0.55 -4.24
N ILE A 85 13.45 -0.98 -3.16
CA ILE A 85 13.61 -0.18 -1.94
C ILE A 85 14.42 1.08 -2.24
N ALA A 86 15.59 0.95 -2.88
CA ALA A 86 16.46 2.07 -3.18
C ALA A 86 15.78 3.14 -4.04
N ASP A 87 15.06 2.71 -5.07
CA ASP A 87 14.40 3.60 -6.02
C ASP A 87 13.18 4.33 -5.44
N ASN A 88 12.44 3.68 -4.53
CA ASN A 88 11.14 4.18 -4.09
C ASN A 88 11.14 4.75 -2.67
N ILE A 89 12.10 4.39 -1.82
CA ILE A 89 12.08 4.75 -0.39
C ILE A 89 12.06 6.27 -0.14
N SER A 90 12.64 7.05 -1.03
CA SER A 90 12.65 8.52 -0.95
C SER A 90 11.29 9.16 -1.26
N MET A 91 10.48 8.50 -2.08
CA MET A 91 9.20 9.02 -2.57
C MET A 91 8.01 8.62 -1.69
N VAL A 92 8.15 7.55 -0.88
CA VAL A 92 7.05 7.13 0.00
C VAL A 92 6.90 8.05 1.20
N ASN A 93 5.66 8.36 1.54
CA ASN A 93 5.33 9.10 2.74
C ASN A 93 5.05 8.13 3.88
N MET A 94 5.96 8.11 4.88
CA MET A 94 5.90 7.18 6.01
C MET A 94 4.58 7.20 6.79
N LYS A 95 3.85 8.31 6.74
CA LYS A 95 2.53 8.45 7.37
C LYS A 95 1.47 7.48 6.79
N TYR A 96 1.72 6.94 5.59
CA TYR A 96 0.85 6.02 4.88
C TYR A 96 1.43 4.61 4.74
N ILE A 97 2.35 4.27 5.64
CA ILE A 97 2.95 2.93 5.70
C ILE A 97 2.61 2.30 7.05
N PHE A 98 2.13 1.08 7.01
CA PHE A 98 1.70 0.32 8.18
C PHE A 98 2.21 -1.11 8.12
N SER A 99 2.64 -1.64 9.27
CA SER A 99 2.93 -3.06 9.44
C SER A 99 2.13 -3.62 10.61
N ILE A 100 1.74 -4.87 10.50
CA ILE A 100 1.25 -5.67 11.62
C ILE A 100 2.33 -6.69 11.95
N LYS A 101 2.70 -6.77 13.22
CA LYS A 101 3.67 -7.74 13.72
C LYS A 101 3.01 -8.73 14.67
N ASP A 102 3.53 -9.96 14.66
CA ASP A 102 3.14 -10.99 15.61
C ASP A 102 3.87 -10.85 16.97
N THR A 103 3.68 -11.83 17.85
CA THR A 103 4.32 -11.88 19.17
C THR A 103 5.83 -12.12 19.12
N GLN A 104 6.35 -12.59 17.97
CA GLN A 104 7.78 -12.77 17.72
C GLN A 104 8.42 -11.57 17.00
N ASP A 105 7.70 -10.46 16.93
CA ASP A 105 8.09 -9.21 16.23
C ASP A 105 8.30 -9.35 14.72
N LYS A 106 7.72 -10.39 14.09
CA LYS A 106 7.77 -10.62 12.64
C LYS A 106 6.61 -9.93 11.94
N ILE A 107 6.88 -9.36 10.77
CA ILE A 107 5.86 -8.72 9.94
C ILE A 107 4.96 -9.81 9.33
N ILE A 108 3.65 -9.73 9.64
CA ILE A 108 2.61 -10.64 9.15
C ILE A 108 1.63 -9.95 8.20
N GLY A 109 1.62 -8.62 8.20
CA GLY A 109 0.83 -7.81 7.29
C GLY A 109 1.51 -6.48 7.04
N PHE A 110 1.37 -5.96 5.82
CA PHE A 110 2.01 -4.73 5.40
C PHE A 110 1.12 -3.94 4.44
N ALA A 111 1.11 -2.63 4.58
CA ALA A 111 0.39 -1.73 3.69
C ALA A 111 1.19 -0.48 3.38
N VAL A 112 1.20 -0.10 2.11
CA VAL A 112 1.73 1.16 1.59
C VAL A 112 0.67 1.82 0.73
N LEU A 113 0.31 3.05 1.10
CA LEU A 113 -0.53 3.89 0.26
C LEU A 113 0.32 5.05 -0.28
N VAL A 114 0.04 5.44 -1.50
CA VAL A 114 0.74 6.54 -2.17
C VAL A 114 -0.24 7.61 -2.63
N PRO A 115 0.09 8.89 -2.54
CA PRO A 115 -0.73 9.95 -3.10
C PRO A 115 -0.85 9.81 -4.61
N SER A 116 -2.08 9.86 -5.13
CA SER A 116 -2.30 9.77 -6.58
C SER A 116 -1.69 10.98 -7.31
N ILE A 117 -0.87 10.69 -8.31
CA ILE A 117 -0.27 11.70 -9.19
C ILE A 117 -1.05 11.89 -10.49
N ALA A 118 -2.15 11.16 -10.69
CA ALA A 118 -2.92 11.13 -11.93
C ALA A 118 -3.39 12.54 -12.37
N LYS A 119 -3.92 13.36 -11.45
CA LYS A 119 -4.32 14.73 -11.74
C LYS A 119 -3.15 15.62 -12.18
N ALA A 120 -1.97 15.41 -11.58
CA ALA A 120 -0.76 16.16 -11.91
C ALA A 120 -0.21 15.76 -13.29
N LEU A 121 -0.19 14.46 -13.58
CA LEU A 121 0.17 13.92 -14.91
C LEU A 121 -0.75 14.45 -16.01
N LYS A 122 -2.06 14.42 -15.78
CA LYS A 122 -3.04 14.97 -16.73
C LYS A 122 -2.82 16.45 -17.00
N LYS A 123 -2.57 17.28 -15.95
CA LYS A 123 -2.31 18.72 -16.09
C LYS A 123 -1.00 19.03 -16.80
N SER A 124 0.00 18.15 -16.76
CA SER A 124 1.27 18.31 -17.44
C SER A 124 1.29 17.67 -18.82
N ASN A 125 0.18 17.07 -19.30
CA ASN A 125 0.11 16.25 -20.50
C ASN A 125 1.25 15.20 -20.59
N GLY A 126 1.63 14.63 -19.45
CA GLY A 126 2.74 13.69 -19.35
C GLY A 126 4.14 14.31 -19.46
N LYS A 127 4.27 15.62 -19.66
CA LYS A 127 5.57 16.28 -19.79
C LYS A 127 6.17 16.60 -18.42
N MET A 128 7.40 16.13 -18.17
CA MET A 128 8.11 16.37 -16.91
C MET A 128 8.81 17.74 -16.87
N PHE A 129 9.34 18.23 -18.00
CA PHE A 129 10.08 19.48 -18.10
C PHE A 129 9.31 20.53 -18.89
N PRO A 130 9.48 21.83 -18.53
CA PRO A 130 10.26 22.36 -17.39
C PRO A 130 9.52 22.35 -16.06
N PHE A 131 8.17 22.35 -16.04
CA PHE A 131 7.39 22.56 -14.81
C PHE A 131 6.65 21.29 -14.31
N GLY A 132 6.68 20.21 -15.06
CA GLY A 132 5.96 18.97 -14.72
C GLY A 132 6.47 18.33 -13.43
N VAL A 133 7.78 18.37 -13.17
CA VAL A 133 8.40 17.84 -11.93
C VAL A 133 7.80 18.49 -10.69
N PHE A 134 7.70 19.83 -10.65
CA PHE A 134 7.12 20.55 -9.51
C PHE A 134 5.64 20.22 -9.30
N ARG A 135 4.89 19.98 -10.39
CA ARG A 135 3.48 19.56 -10.33
C ARG A 135 3.33 18.15 -9.78
N LEU A 136 4.28 17.25 -10.07
CA LEU A 136 4.29 15.88 -9.55
C LEU A 136 4.71 15.82 -8.07
N LEU A 137 5.67 16.63 -7.64
CA LEU A 137 6.13 16.67 -6.26
C LEU A 137 5.07 17.23 -5.28
N LYS A 138 4.22 18.14 -5.75
CA LYS A 138 3.19 18.76 -4.90
C LYS A 138 2.20 17.75 -4.29
N PRO A 139 1.60 16.80 -5.05
CA PRO A 139 0.74 15.77 -4.48
C PRO A 139 1.47 14.82 -3.52
N LEU A 140 2.75 14.52 -3.76
CA LEU A 140 3.52 13.60 -2.93
C LEU A 140 3.82 14.16 -1.52
N ASN A 141 4.00 15.48 -1.41
CA ASN A 141 4.39 16.14 -0.17
C ASN A 141 3.25 16.93 0.50
N GLY A 142 2.15 17.17 -0.22
CA GLY A 142 1.03 17.98 0.24
C GLY A 142 -0.22 17.17 0.62
N HIS A 143 -1.33 17.90 0.79
CA HIS A 143 -2.65 17.30 0.91
C HIS A 143 -3.08 16.71 -0.44
N ASN A 144 -3.58 15.48 -0.42
CA ASN A 144 -4.12 14.82 -1.61
C ASN A 144 -5.50 14.22 -1.30
N ASP A 145 -6.46 14.50 -2.16
CA ASP A 145 -7.82 13.97 -2.04
C ASP A 145 -7.91 12.47 -2.36
N VAL A 146 -6.90 11.92 -3.07
CA VAL A 146 -6.89 10.55 -3.57
C VAL A 146 -5.60 9.85 -3.17
N LEU A 147 -5.71 8.72 -2.49
CA LEU A 147 -4.61 7.79 -2.24
C LEU A 147 -4.83 6.50 -3.03
N GLU A 148 -3.77 5.91 -3.48
CA GLU A 148 -3.75 4.60 -4.13
C GLU A 148 -3.19 3.56 -3.16
N MET A 149 -3.86 2.42 -3.04
CA MET A 149 -3.36 1.27 -2.29
C MET A 149 -2.28 0.59 -3.12
N PHE A 150 -1.03 1.02 -2.95
CA PHE A 150 0.08 0.53 -3.76
C PHE A 150 0.43 -0.93 -3.43
N PHE A 151 0.54 -1.24 -2.14
CA PHE A 151 0.65 -2.61 -1.63
C PHE A 151 -0.21 -2.76 -0.39
N VAL A 152 -1.03 -3.80 -0.36
CA VAL A 152 -1.73 -4.27 0.85
C VAL A 152 -1.61 -5.78 0.85
N ALA A 153 -0.80 -6.31 1.75
CA ALA A 153 -0.45 -7.71 1.79
C ALA A 153 -0.55 -8.27 3.21
N VAL A 154 -1.03 -9.51 3.32
CA VAL A 154 -1.06 -10.28 4.56
C VAL A 154 -0.53 -11.67 4.23
N LYS A 155 0.36 -12.21 5.06
CA LYS A 155 0.86 -13.58 4.90
C LYS A 155 -0.30 -14.57 4.79
N PRO A 156 -0.22 -15.57 3.87
CA PRO A 156 -1.34 -16.49 3.61
C PRO A 156 -1.93 -17.13 4.86
N GLU A 157 -1.08 -17.55 5.80
CA GLU A 157 -1.51 -18.19 7.05
C GLU A 157 -2.25 -17.27 8.01
N TYR A 158 -2.13 -15.94 7.84
CA TYR A 158 -2.80 -14.93 8.68
C TYR A 158 -4.02 -14.28 8.02
N GLN A 159 -4.28 -14.58 6.74
CA GLN A 159 -5.40 -13.96 6.01
C GLN A 159 -6.77 -14.30 6.63
N MET A 160 -6.95 -15.54 7.09
CA MET A 160 -8.18 -15.98 7.74
C MET A 160 -8.22 -15.71 9.24
N LEU A 161 -7.14 -15.20 9.83
CA LEU A 161 -7.04 -14.88 11.26
C LEU A 161 -7.42 -13.44 11.60
N GLY A 162 -7.98 -12.70 10.62
CA GLY A 162 -8.50 -11.35 10.80
C GLY A 162 -7.46 -10.23 10.69
N VAL A 163 -6.21 -10.54 10.35
CA VAL A 163 -5.17 -9.52 10.10
C VAL A 163 -5.58 -8.53 8.99
N PRO A 164 -6.28 -8.94 7.91
CA PRO A 164 -6.82 -8.00 6.94
C PRO A 164 -7.75 -6.94 7.55
N ALA A 165 -8.59 -7.33 8.52
CA ALA A 165 -9.48 -6.38 9.21
C ALA A 165 -8.69 -5.32 10.00
N ILE A 166 -7.57 -5.70 10.61
CA ILE A 166 -6.68 -4.77 11.31
C ILE A 166 -6.08 -3.76 10.32
N LEU A 167 -5.53 -4.24 9.18
CA LEU A 167 -4.95 -3.36 8.15
C LEU A 167 -6.00 -2.40 7.58
N ILE A 168 -7.17 -2.90 7.18
CA ILE A 168 -8.24 -2.07 6.61
C ILE A 168 -8.71 -1.03 7.63
N THR A 169 -8.93 -1.41 8.90
CA THR A 169 -9.30 -0.48 9.97
C THR A 169 -8.25 0.62 10.13
N THR A 170 -6.97 0.24 10.12
CA THR A 170 -5.85 1.17 10.26
C THR A 170 -5.77 2.15 9.09
N ILE A 171 -5.87 1.62 7.87
CA ILE A 171 -5.91 2.42 6.65
C ILE A 171 -7.06 3.43 6.72
N LEU A 172 -8.28 2.97 6.98
CA LEU A 172 -9.47 3.82 7.04
C LEU A 172 -9.32 4.92 8.09
N LYS A 173 -8.90 4.59 9.32
CA LYS A 173 -8.63 5.60 10.37
C LYS A 173 -7.64 6.66 9.91
N ASN A 174 -6.57 6.23 9.25
CA ASN A 174 -5.52 7.14 8.79
C ASN A 174 -6.02 8.06 7.66
N ILE A 175 -6.65 7.51 6.63
CA ILE A 175 -7.12 8.29 5.46
C ILE A 175 -8.25 9.24 5.84
N ILE A 176 -9.18 8.84 6.72
CA ILE A 176 -10.23 9.70 7.28
C ILE A 176 -9.60 10.87 8.05
N LYS A 177 -8.68 10.57 8.99
CA LYS A 177 -7.96 11.59 9.77
C LYS A 177 -7.23 12.62 8.89
N ASN A 178 -6.75 12.19 7.72
CA ASN A 178 -6.02 13.04 6.79
C ASN A 178 -6.90 13.69 5.72
N GLY A 179 -8.23 13.57 5.81
CA GLY A 179 -9.17 14.21 4.90
C GLY A 179 -9.15 13.70 3.47
N VAL A 180 -8.68 12.45 3.27
CA VAL A 180 -8.69 11.78 1.95
C VAL A 180 -10.13 11.47 1.56
N LYS A 181 -10.48 11.72 0.29
CA LYS A 181 -11.85 11.54 -0.21
C LYS A 181 -12.06 10.24 -0.95
N TYR A 182 -11.01 9.76 -1.61
CA TYR A 182 -11.04 8.54 -2.44
C TYR A 182 -9.78 7.70 -2.22
N CYS A 183 -9.98 6.40 -2.29
CA CYS A 183 -8.89 5.41 -2.25
C CYS A 183 -9.10 4.32 -3.31
#